data_d0590765a1b0fd7a803e67f5e6dc9af0
#
_entry.id   d0590765a1b0fd7a803e67f5e6dc9af0
#
_cell.length_a   1.000
_cell.length_b   1.000
_cell.length_c   1.000
_cell.angle_alpha   90.00
_cell.angle_beta   90.00
_cell.angle_gamma   90.00
#
_symmetry.space_group_name_H-M   'P 1'
#
loop_
_entity.id
_entity.type
_entity.pdbx_description
1 polymer ?
#
loop_
_entity_poly.entity_id
_entity_poly.type
_entity_poly.pdbx_seq_one_letter_code
_entity_poly.pdbx_strand_id
1 'polypeptide(L)'
;PVVFQKKILGAVARYNLLKAEKKQFILVDHNEKKQSISDIETADIVEIVDHHRIGDIETDRPIVFRNMIVGSSCTIVGLMYAEYGVKMPETIAKLIAYGMISDTMNFNSPTCTPIDHNLAKRLSSEYNLDFDTMAKELFENTATIRGKEFKNILYNDVKEYMLSGYHIAVSQVFTFDLSIVDEIKQDFLKYMEEQNKVHEFDLMLMVITNVEGRGSRFLYVGKLSQFVRDVVEEFKDQGFVSRKKQIVPRLAQELA
;
A
#
# COMPACT_ATOMS: atom_id res chain seq x y z
N PRO A 1 -33.97 13.73 25.10
CA PRO A 1 -32.79 14.03 25.94
C PRO A 1 -31.61 13.15 25.55
N VAL A 2 -30.39 13.68 25.61
CA VAL A 2 -29.14 12.93 25.51
C VAL A 2 -28.65 12.65 26.93
N VAL A 3 -28.46 11.40 27.27
CA VAL A 3 -28.11 10.97 28.63
C VAL A 3 -26.82 10.15 28.59
N PHE A 4 -25.88 10.44 29.49
CA PHE A 4 -24.69 9.67 29.71
C PHE A 4 -24.47 9.45 31.21
N GLN A 5 -24.25 8.24 31.66
CA GLN A 5 -24.10 7.86 33.05
C GLN A 5 -25.20 8.44 33.97
N LYS A 6 -26.45 8.34 33.54
CA LYS A 6 -27.65 8.86 34.22
C LYS A 6 -27.72 10.39 34.37
N LYS A 7 -26.81 11.14 33.74
CA LYS A 7 -26.86 12.62 33.70
C LYS A 7 -27.38 13.07 32.34
N ILE A 8 -28.28 14.05 32.34
CA ILE A 8 -28.73 14.68 31.10
C ILE A 8 -27.64 15.61 30.60
N LEU A 9 -27.12 15.35 29.40
CA LEU A 9 -26.10 16.16 28.74
C LEU A 9 -26.72 17.25 27.84
N GLY A 10 -27.96 17.03 27.39
CA GLY A 10 -28.65 17.96 26.52
C GLY A 10 -29.92 17.38 25.91
N ALA A 11 -30.43 18.05 24.90
CA ALA A 11 -31.56 17.59 24.10
C ALA A 11 -31.24 17.71 22.59
N VAL A 12 -31.65 16.73 21.81
CA VAL A 12 -31.58 16.75 20.34
C VAL A 12 -33.00 16.91 19.82
N ALA A 13 -33.22 17.94 19.04
CA ALA A 13 -34.47 18.16 18.30
C ALA A 13 -34.29 17.71 16.84
N ARG A 14 -35.38 17.44 16.14
CA ARG A 14 -35.35 17.06 14.70
C ARG A 14 -34.55 18.03 13.86
N TYR A 15 -34.63 19.28 14.12
CA TYR A 15 -33.91 20.34 13.43
C TYR A 15 -32.36 20.23 13.60
N ASN A 16 -31.90 19.77 14.77
CA ASN A 16 -30.47 19.55 15.00
C ASN A 16 -29.90 18.40 14.11
N LEU A 17 -30.72 17.36 13.86
CA LEU A 17 -30.36 16.26 12.97
C LEU A 17 -30.33 16.73 11.52
N LEU A 18 -31.21 17.63 11.10
CA LEU A 18 -31.22 18.19 9.75
C LEU A 18 -30.12 19.21 9.48
N LYS A 19 -29.53 19.77 10.53
CA LYS A 19 -28.42 20.75 10.47
C LYS A 19 -27.11 20.19 11.03
N ALA A 20 -26.99 18.88 11.17
CA ALA A 20 -25.74 18.27 11.59
C ALA A 20 -24.64 18.65 10.59
N GLU A 21 -23.63 19.37 11.06
CA GLU A 21 -22.44 19.66 10.24
C GLU A 21 -21.69 18.36 9.99
N LYS A 22 -21.44 18.05 8.73
CA LYS A 22 -20.60 16.94 8.35
C LYS A 22 -19.16 17.19 8.79
N LYS A 23 -18.47 16.20 9.32
CA LYS A 23 -17.05 16.29 9.62
C LYS A 23 -16.28 16.42 8.31
N GLN A 24 -15.31 17.35 8.29
CA GLN A 24 -14.46 17.55 7.14
C GLN A 24 -13.26 16.64 7.18
N PHE A 25 -12.92 16.04 6.03
CA PHE A 25 -11.76 15.16 5.87
C PHE A 25 -10.93 15.56 4.67
N ILE A 26 -9.61 15.42 4.82
CA ILE A 26 -8.63 15.37 3.74
C ILE A 26 -8.20 13.91 3.62
N LEU A 27 -8.36 13.30 2.45
CA LEU A 27 -7.89 11.95 2.21
C LEU A 27 -6.46 12.01 1.66
N VAL A 28 -5.57 11.23 2.23
CA VAL A 28 -4.17 11.12 1.81
C VAL A 28 -3.84 9.67 1.53
N ASP A 29 -3.19 9.41 0.40
CA ASP A 29 -2.73 8.09 -0.03
C ASP A 29 -3.84 7.07 -0.34
N HIS A 30 -5.06 7.52 -0.48
CA HIS A 30 -6.19 6.70 -0.95
C HIS A 30 -7.34 7.57 -1.44
N ASN A 31 -8.15 7.01 -2.34
CA ASN A 31 -9.40 7.59 -2.83
C ASN A 31 -10.47 6.51 -3.08
N GLU A 32 -10.41 5.40 -2.33
CA GLU A 32 -11.37 4.30 -2.38
C GLU A 32 -12.09 4.16 -1.03
N LYS A 33 -13.43 3.97 -1.03
CA LYS A 33 -14.26 3.81 0.18
C LYS A 33 -13.76 2.68 1.09
N LYS A 34 -13.33 1.55 0.48
CA LYS A 34 -12.81 0.39 1.22
C LYS A 34 -11.51 0.66 1.98
N GLN A 35 -10.76 1.68 1.60
CA GLN A 35 -9.50 2.08 2.25
C GLN A 35 -9.71 3.21 3.25
N SER A 36 -10.90 3.81 3.29
CA SER A 36 -11.28 4.90 4.17
C SER A 36 -11.85 4.39 5.51
N ILE A 37 -12.11 5.32 6.41
CA ILE A 37 -12.84 5.06 7.65
C ILE A 37 -14.28 4.61 7.35
N SER A 38 -14.89 3.90 8.31
CA SER A 38 -16.32 3.56 8.22
C SER A 38 -17.16 4.82 8.10
N ASP A 39 -18.26 4.72 7.33
CA ASP A 39 -19.22 5.80 7.12
C ASP A 39 -18.64 7.06 6.45
N ILE A 40 -17.56 6.93 5.66
CA ILE A 40 -16.95 8.05 4.93
C ILE A 40 -17.95 8.79 4.03
N GLU A 41 -19.00 8.13 3.57
CA GLU A 41 -20.08 8.72 2.77
C GLU A 41 -20.88 9.77 3.52
N THR A 42 -20.84 9.77 4.85
CA THR A 42 -21.51 10.77 5.69
C THR A 42 -20.65 12.00 5.95
N ALA A 43 -19.38 11.97 5.57
CA ALA A 43 -18.40 13.03 5.76
C ALA A 43 -18.44 14.06 4.62
N ASP A 44 -17.78 15.18 4.86
CA ASP A 44 -17.51 16.23 3.89
C ASP A 44 -16.03 16.16 3.49
N ILE A 45 -15.74 15.54 2.35
CA ILE A 45 -14.37 15.46 1.85
C ILE A 45 -14.03 16.79 1.20
N VAL A 46 -12.97 17.44 1.66
CA VAL A 46 -12.56 18.77 1.22
C VAL A 46 -11.33 18.73 0.29
N GLU A 47 -10.49 17.71 0.43
CA GLU A 47 -9.30 17.53 -0.41
C GLU A 47 -8.92 16.04 -0.49
N ILE A 48 -8.32 15.65 -1.62
CA ILE A 48 -7.70 14.34 -1.83
C ILE A 48 -6.29 14.57 -2.37
N VAL A 49 -5.28 13.93 -1.75
CA VAL A 49 -3.89 13.92 -2.19
C VAL A 49 -3.46 12.47 -2.37
N ASP A 50 -3.28 12.02 -3.62
CA ASP A 50 -3.07 10.60 -3.90
C ASP A 50 -2.23 10.35 -5.16
N HIS A 51 -1.64 9.17 -5.26
CA HIS A 51 -0.88 8.70 -6.42
C HIS A 51 -1.45 7.39 -7.01
N HIS A 52 -2.54 6.91 -6.48
CA HIS A 52 -3.21 5.70 -6.95
C HIS A 52 -4.15 5.98 -8.13
N ARG A 53 -4.70 4.91 -8.72
CA ARG A 53 -5.82 5.02 -9.65
C ARG A 53 -7.01 5.72 -8.99
N ILE A 54 -7.85 6.35 -9.78
CA ILE A 54 -9.08 6.96 -9.28
C ILE A 54 -10.04 5.82 -8.88
N GLY A 55 -10.52 5.89 -7.63
CA GLY A 55 -11.44 4.93 -7.02
C GLY A 55 -12.89 5.36 -7.10
N ASP A 56 -13.63 5.13 -6.01
CA ASP A 56 -15.09 5.25 -5.92
C ASP A 56 -15.57 6.30 -4.89
N ILE A 57 -14.70 7.20 -4.47
CA ILE A 57 -15.07 8.33 -3.61
C ILE A 57 -15.92 9.32 -4.40
N GLU A 58 -17.05 9.71 -3.81
CA GLU A 58 -17.97 10.71 -4.33
C GLU A 58 -18.02 11.92 -3.39
N THR A 59 -18.19 13.11 -3.95
CA THR A 59 -18.27 14.37 -3.20
C THR A 59 -19.47 15.19 -3.62
N ASP A 60 -20.15 15.84 -2.66
CA ASP A 60 -21.34 16.66 -2.91
C ASP A 60 -20.99 18.03 -3.56
N ARG A 61 -19.71 18.41 -3.56
CA ARG A 61 -19.21 19.68 -4.07
C ARG A 61 -17.83 19.54 -4.70
N PRO A 62 -17.39 20.51 -5.51
CA PRO A 62 -16.01 20.56 -6.01
C PRO A 62 -15.00 20.61 -4.85
N ILE A 63 -13.93 19.83 -4.97
CA ILE A 63 -12.85 19.72 -3.99
C ILE A 63 -11.50 19.92 -4.66
N VAL A 64 -10.46 20.11 -3.87
CA VAL A 64 -9.08 19.98 -4.37
C VAL A 64 -8.77 18.50 -4.52
N PHE A 65 -8.47 18.06 -5.75
CA PHE A 65 -8.07 16.69 -6.03
C PHE A 65 -6.70 16.68 -6.70
N ARG A 66 -5.66 16.32 -5.94
CA ARG A 66 -4.29 16.17 -6.42
C ARG A 66 -3.98 14.70 -6.61
N ASN A 67 -4.06 14.24 -7.85
CA ASN A 67 -3.63 12.90 -8.22
C ASN A 67 -2.48 13.02 -9.23
N MET A 68 -1.32 12.42 -8.91
CA MET A 68 -0.12 12.50 -9.74
C MET A 68 0.47 11.11 -9.99
N ILE A 69 1.05 10.91 -11.17
CA ILE A 69 1.82 9.71 -11.49
C ILE A 69 3.22 9.88 -10.88
N VAL A 70 3.36 9.49 -9.61
CA VAL A 70 4.60 9.49 -8.83
C VAL A 70 4.70 8.20 -8.00
N GLY A 71 5.86 7.95 -7.43
CA GLY A 71 6.12 6.75 -6.65
C GLY A 71 5.46 6.73 -5.26
N SER A 72 5.16 7.92 -4.70
CA SER A 72 4.62 8.07 -3.34
C SER A 72 3.75 9.32 -3.21
N SER A 73 2.68 9.27 -2.41
CA SER A 73 1.95 10.47 -1.99
C SER A 73 2.80 11.43 -1.17
N CYS A 74 3.84 10.93 -0.49
CA CYS A 74 4.83 11.76 0.18
C CYS A 74 5.57 12.67 -0.79
N THR A 75 5.79 12.24 -2.03
CA THR A 75 6.35 13.08 -3.10
C THR A 75 5.44 14.27 -3.38
N ILE A 76 4.14 14.04 -3.50
CA ILE A 76 3.17 15.12 -3.72
C ILE A 76 3.20 16.12 -2.57
N VAL A 77 3.16 15.64 -1.32
CA VAL A 77 3.21 16.51 -0.14
C VAL A 77 4.51 17.31 -0.10
N GLY A 78 5.66 16.71 -0.42
CA GLY A 78 6.95 17.41 -0.50
C GLY A 78 6.97 18.51 -1.58
N LEU A 79 6.28 18.31 -2.70
CA LEU A 79 6.11 19.34 -3.74
C LEU A 79 5.17 20.46 -3.29
N MET A 80 4.10 20.16 -2.53
CA MET A 80 3.18 21.16 -1.99
C MET A 80 3.90 22.14 -1.06
N TYR A 81 4.87 21.71 -0.24
CA TYR A 81 5.68 22.63 0.57
C TYR A 81 6.38 23.70 -0.29
N ALA A 82 6.92 23.31 -1.43
CA ALA A 82 7.55 24.25 -2.36
C ALA A 82 6.54 25.15 -3.07
N GLU A 83 5.43 24.58 -3.51
CA GLU A 83 4.35 25.31 -4.21
C GLU A 83 3.74 26.41 -3.32
N TYR A 84 3.50 26.10 -2.06
CA TYR A 84 2.95 27.07 -1.10
C TYR A 84 4.00 27.99 -0.46
N GLY A 85 5.29 27.82 -0.79
CA GLY A 85 6.37 28.63 -0.21
C GLY A 85 6.52 28.42 1.29
N VAL A 86 6.10 27.29 1.83
CA VAL A 86 6.20 26.96 3.26
C VAL A 86 7.52 26.25 3.52
N LYS A 87 8.28 26.74 4.51
CA LYS A 87 9.51 26.06 4.94
C LYS A 87 9.16 24.72 5.59
N MET A 88 9.67 23.63 5.03
CA MET A 88 9.46 22.30 5.57
C MET A 88 10.30 22.13 6.87
N PRO A 89 9.70 21.68 7.99
CA PRO A 89 10.47 21.27 9.17
C PRO A 89 11.32 20.03 8.89
N GLU A 90 12.51 19.95 9.49
CA GLU A 90 13.43 18.80 9.30
C GLU A 90 12.77 17.45 9.62
N THR A 91 11.98 17.40 10.70
CA THR A 91 11.23 16.18 11.06
C THR A 91 10.27 15.74 9.96
N ILE A 92 9.59 16.70 9.33
CA ILE A 92 8.67 16.40 8.20
C ILE A 92 9.47 15.96 6.97
N ALA A 93 10.61 16.59 6.68
CA ALA A 93 11.49 16.17 5.59
C ALA A 93 11.94 14.70 5.76
N LYS A 94 12.31 14.30 6.98
CA LYS A 94 12.65 12.90 7.32
C LYS A 94 11.45 11.95 7.12
N LEU A 95 10.26 12.33 7.59
CA LEU A 95 9.05 11.50 7.41
C LEU A 95 8.69 11.34 5.93
N ILE A 96 8.74 12.41 5.15
CA ILE A 96 8.54 12.36 3.69
C ILE A 96 9.58 11.44 3.05
N ALA A 97 10.86 11.56 3.42
CA ALA A 97 11.92 10.69 2.90
C ALA A 97 11.64 9.20 3.21
N TYR A 98 11.27 8.86 4.45
CA TYR A 98 10.90 7.48 4.81
C TYR A 98 9.68 6.97 4.04
N GLY A 99 8.64 7.80 3.84
CA GLY A 99 7.48 7.42 3.03
C GLY A 99 7.86 7.18 1.56
N MET A 100 8.69 8.04 0.97
CA MET A 100 9.22 7.85 -0.38
C MET A 100 10.04 6.56 -0.49
N ILE A 101 10.95 6.29 0.46
CA ILE A 101 11.75 5.06 0.52
C ILE A 101 10.85 3.83 0.57
N SER A 102 9.84 3.84 1.44
CA SER A 102 8.91 2.73 1.62
C SER A 102 8.15 2.41 0.33
N ASP A 103 7.51 3.40 -0.28
CA ASP A 103 6.63 3.21 -1.44
C ASP A 103 7.40 2.90 -2.72
N THR A 104 8.62 3.43 -2.84
CA THR A 104 9.46 3.26 -4.03
C THR A 104 10.53 2.19 -3.88
N MET A 105 10.61 1.52 -2.73
CA MET A 105 11.69 0.60 -2.41
C MET A 105 13.07 1.23 -2.65
N ASN A 106 13.29 2.38 -2.02
CA ASN A 106 14.46 3.22 -2.25
C ASN A 106 14.72 3.47 -3.74
N PHE A 107 13.68 3.95 -4.45
CA PHE A 107 13.68 4.29 -5.89
C PHE A 107 13.90 3.12 -6.87
N ASN A 108 13.84 1.87 -6.40
CA ASN A 108 13.98 0.67 -7.25
C ASN A 108 12.64 0.15 -7.79
N SER A 109 11.51 0.63 -7.27
CA SER A 109 10.19 0.21 -7.75
C SER A 109 9.91 0.75 -9.16
N PRO A 110 9.26 -0.02 -10.06
CA PRO A 110 8.81 0.48 -11.36
C PRO A 110 7.73 1.57 -11.24
N THR A 111 7.26 1.89 -10.02
CA THR A 111 6.36 3.01 -9.77
C THR A 111 7.11 4.33 -9.62
N CYS A 112 8.41 4.29 -9.34
CA CYS A 112 9.25 5.46 -9.16
C CYS A 112 9.36 6.27 -10.46
N THR A 113 9.40 7.60 -10.32
CA THR A 113 9.46 8.54 -11.43
C THR A 113 10.63 9.52 -11.27
N PRO A 114 11.02 10.25 -12.33
CA PRO A 114 12.01 11.33 -12.22
C PRO A 114 11.63 12.42 -11.20
N ILE A 115 10.34 12.62 -10.94
CA ILE A 115 9.84 13.59 -9.95
C ILE A 115 10.26 13.17 -8.54
N ASP A 116 10.13 11.87 -8.23
CA ASP A 116 10.56 11.31 -6.95
C ASP A 116 12.05 11.50 -6.74
N HIS A 117 12.88 11.15 -7.73
CA HIS A 117 14.31 11.35 -7.68
C HIS A 117 14.73 12.82 -7.49
N ASN A 118 14.04 13.76 -8.16
CA ASN A 118 14.35 15.17 -8.04
C ASN A 118 14.03 15.71 -6.64
N LEU A 119 12.89 15.30 -6.06
CA LEU A 119 12.55 15.66 -4.70
C LEU A 119 13.56 15.07 -3.70
N ALA A 120 13.93 13.79 -3.85
CA ALA A 120 14.91 13.15 -2.98
C ALA A 120 16.26 13.87 -2.99
N LYS A 121 16.77 14.24 -4.18
CA LYS A 121 18.01 15.03 -4.30
C LYS A 121 17.91 16.37 -3.57
N ARG A 122 16.75 17.04 -3.69
CA ARG A 122 16.53 18.30 -2.97
C ARG A 122 16.53 18.09 -1.47
N LEU A 123 15.80 17.09 -0.96
CA LEU A 123 15.74 16.78 0.47
C LEU A 123 17.11 16.38 1.02
N SER A 124 17.89 15.58 0.27
CA SER A 124 19.27 15.25 0.63
C SER A 124 20.14 16.51 0.77
N SER A 125 20.05 17.43 -0.18
CA SER A 125 20.86 18.66 -0.18
C SER A 125 20.43 19.64 0.93
N GLU A 126 19.12 19.84 1.11
CA GLU A 126 18.59 20.85 2.04
C GLU A 126 18.64 20.39 3.51
N TYR A 127 18.48 19.09 3.77
CA TYR A 127 18.36 18.52 5.13
C TYR A 127 19.46 17.51 5.47
N ASN A 128 20.47 17.35 4.61
CA ASN A 128 21.56 16.39 4.80
C ASN A 128 21.08 14.97 5.06
N LEU A 129 20.06 14.51 4.28
CA LEU A 129 19.49 13.18 4.40
C LEU A 129 20.23 12.19 3.50
N ASP A 130 20.66 11.08 4.08
CA ASP A 130 21.23 9.93 3.37
C ASP A 130 20.15 8.86 3.16
N PHE A 131 19.54 8.84 1.98
CA PHE A 131 18.47 7.93 1.63
C PHE A 131 18.90 6.46 1.69
N ASP A 132 20.14 6.12 1.35
CA ASP A 132 20.62 4.74 1.39
C ASP A 132 20.75 4.23 2.83
N THR A 133 21.31 5.06 3.72
CA THR A 133 21.36 4.73 5.16
C THR A 133 19.96 4.64 5.75
N MET A 134 19.07 5.58 5.44
CA MET A 134 17.67 5.56 5.92
C MET A 134 16.91 4.34 5.39
N ALA A 135 17.11 3.94 4.14
CA ALA A 135 16.51 2.76 3.56
C ALA A 135 16.98 1.48 4.27
N LYS A 136 18.28 1.39 4.55
CA LYS A 136 18.84 0.28 5.30
C LYS A 136 18.21 0.15 6.70
N GLU A 137 18.14 1.24 7.44
CA GLU A 137 17.49 1.27 8.76
C GLU A 137 16.01 0.84 8.70
N LEU A 138 15.26 1.37 7.74
CA LEU A 138 13.85 1.06 7.57
C LEU A 138 13.63 -0.42 7.24
N PHE A 139 14.37 -0.95 6.28
CA PHE A 139 14.16 -2.30 5.79
C PHE A 139 14.76 -3.37 6.69
N GLU A 140 15.88 -3.11 7.39
CA GLU A 140 16.42 -4.04 8.40
C GLU A 140 15.39 -4.31 9.51
N ASN A 141 14.60 -3.30 9.87
CA ASN A 141 13.57 -3.44 10.90
C ASN A 141 12.25 -4.05 10.38
N THR A 142 11.94 -3.92 9.09
CA THR A 142 10.63 -4.31 8.53
C THR A 142 10.69 -5.53 7.62
N ALA A 143 11.76 -5.69 6.84
CA ALA A 143 11.88 -6.71 5.80
C ALA A 143 12.44 -8.07 6.29
N THR A 144 12.44 -8.32 7.58
CA THR A 144 12.84 -9.62 8.10
C THR A 144 11.62 -10.55 8.19
N ILE A 145 11.69 -11.73 7.58
CA ILE A 145 10.70 -12.82 7.73
C ILE A 145 11.18 -13.91 8.69
N ARG A 146 12.48 -13.94 9.03
CA ARG A 146 13.05 -14.91 9.97
C ARG A 146 12.46 -14.73 11.36
N GLY A 147 11.89 -15.82 11.91
CA GLY A 147 11.29 -15.83 13.25
C GLY A 147 9.90 -15.21 13.35
N LYS A 148 9.30 -14.73 12.25
CA LYS A 148 7.89 -14.31 12.23
C LYS A 148 6.97 -15.50 12.06
N GLU A 149 5.80 -15.45 12.69
CA GLU A 149 4.72 -16.42 12.46
C GLU A 149 4.24 -16.36 11.01
N PHE A 150 3.91 -17.47 10.40
CA PHE A 150 3.43 -17.57 9.03
C PHE A 150 2.20 -16.69 8.76
N LYS A 151 1.31 -16.55 9.72
CA LYS A 151 0.17 -15.64 9.66
C LYS A 151 0.61 -14.19 9.41
N ASN A 152 1.60 -13.73 10.15
CA ASN A 152 2.10 -12.35 10.04
C ASN A 152 2.87 -12.12 8.74
N ILE A 153 3.47 -13.16 8.15
CA ILE A 153 4.11 -13.08 6.83
C ILE A 153 3.04 -13.03 5.73
N LEU A 154 2.08 -13.95 5.75
CA LEU A 154 1.08 -14.10 4.69
C LEU A 154 0.12 -12.90 4.62
N TYR A 155 -0.33 -12.41 5.76
CA TYR A 155 -1.35 -11.35 5.85
C TYR A 155 -0.76 -9.95 6.07
N ASN A 156 0.56 -9.77 5.96
CA ASN A 156 1.20 -8.47 6.14
C ASN A 156 0.71 -7.43 5.12
N ASP A 157 0.68 -7.81 3.86
CA ASP A 157 0.16 -6.98 2.74
C ASP A 157 -0.53 -7.88 1.71
N VAL A 158 -1.70 -8.40 2.05
CA VAL A 158 -2.54 -9.19 1.14
C VAL A 158 -3.61 -8.30 0.51
N LYS A 159 -3.82 -8.49 -0.80
CA LYS A 159 -4.92 -7.86 -1.54
C LYS A 159 -5.67 -8.88 -2.35
N GLU A 160 -6.99 -8.75 -2.35
CA GLU A 160 -7.88 -9.62 -3.09
C GLU A 160 -8.31 -9.00 -4.41
N TYR A 161 -8.47 -9.82 -5.42
CA TYR A 161 -8.84 -9.43 -6.79
C TYR A 161 -9.87 -10.40 -7.34
N MET A 162 -10.84 -9.86 -8.10
CA MET A 162 -11.69 -10.63 -8.97
C MET A 162 -11.20 -10.47 -10.41
N LEU A 163 -10.61 -11.52 -10.98
CA LEU A 163 -10.08 -11.54 -12.34
C LEU A 163 -10.79 -12.63 -13.15
N SER A 164 -11.47 -12.24 -14.23
CA SER A 164 -12.21 -13.18 -15.12
C SER A 164 -13.11 -14.18 -14.37
N GLY A 165 -13.72 -13.73 -13.27
CA GLY A 165 -14.60 -14.55 -12.42
C GLY A 165 -13.89 -15.40 -11.37
N TYR A 166 -12.56 -15.34 -11.27
CA TYR A 166 -11.76 -16.02 -10.25
C TYR A 166 -11.44 -15.12 -9.07
N HIS A 167 -11.55 -15.64 -7.84
CA HIS A 167 -11.20 -14.96 -6.61
C HIS A 167 -9.73 -15.23 -6.24
N ILE A 168 -8.89 -14.22 -6.31
CA ILE A 168 -7.43 -14.32 -6.19
C ILE A 168 -6.93 -13.46 -5.03
N ALA A 169 -6.12 -14.05 -4.15
CA ALA A 169 -5.39 -13.31 -3.12
C ALA A 169 -3.92 -13.21 -3.50
N VAL A 170 -3.38 -12.00 -3.52
CA VAL A 170 -1.94 -11.75 -3.76
C VAL A 170 -1.34 -11.03 -2.57
N SER A 171 -0.47 -11.72 -1.85
CA SER A 171 0.33 -11.17 -0.76
C SER A 171 1.71 -10.76 -1.26
N GLN A 172 2.29 -9.72 -0.66
CA GLN A 172 3.65 -9.29 -0.97
C GLN A 172 4.42 -8.96 0.30
N VAL A 173 5.64 -9.47 0.40
CA VAL A 173 6.59 -9.14 1.45
C VAL A 173 7.98 -8.92 0.86
N PHE A 174 8.81 -8.26 1.65
CA PHE A 174 10.19 -7.97 1.29
C PHE A 174 11.13 -8.66 2.27
N THR A 175 12.33 -9.04 1.78
CA THR A 175 13.38 -9.64 2.60
C THR A 175 14.76 -9.28 2.06
N PHE A 176 15.76 -9.20 2.93
CA PHE A 176 17.17 -9.12 2.52
C PHE A 176 17.73 -10.48 2.10
N ASP A 177 17.17 -11.56 2.63
CA ASP A 177 17.67 -12.91 2.43
C ASP A 177 16.59 -13.81 1.82
N LEU A 178 16.73 -14.09 0.51
CA LEU A 178 15.82 -15.01 -0.19
C LEU A 178 16.07 -16.48 0.19
N SER A 179 17.22 -16.84 0.79
CA SER A 179 17.50 -18.23 1.18
C SER A 179 16.56 -18.71 2.28
N ILE A 180 16.06 -17.78 3.13
CA ILE A 180 15.06 -18.10 4.14
C ILE A 180 13.78 -18.69 3.56
N VAL A 181 13.44 -18.31 2.31
CA VAL A 181 12.26 -18.85 1.63
C VAL A 181 12.43 -20.34 1.36
N ASP A 182 13.64 -20.76 0.97
CA ASP A 182 13.93 -22.16 0.70
C ASP A 182 13.87 -22.98 2.01
N GLU A 183 14.30 -22.41 3.15
CA GLU A 183 14.22 -23.03 4.47
C GLU A 183 12.77 -23.28 4.93
N ILE A 184 11.88 -22.30 4.74
CA ILE A 184 10.50 -22.36 5.23
C ILE A 184 9.47 -22.85 4.21
N LYS A 185 9.89 -23.06 2.95
CA LYS A 185 9.00 -23.25 1.79
C LYS A 185 7.94 -24.34 2.01
N GLN A 186 8.35 -25.51 2.49
CA GLN A 186 7.42 -26.64 2.64
C GLN A 186 6.36 -26.37 3.69
N ASP A 187 6.77 -25.88 4.86
CA ASP A 187 5.86 -25.61 5.95
C ASP A 187 4.96 -24.42 5.65
N PHE A 188 5.51 -23.41 4.96
CA PHE A 188 4.75 -22.22 4.57
C PHE A 188 3.71 -22.54 3.48
N LEU A 189 4.04 -23.37 2.48
CA LEU A 189 3.07 -23.85 1.48
C LEU A 189 1.93 -24.63 2.13
N LYS A 190 2.24 -25.52 3.07
CA LYS A 190 1.23 -26.27 3.83
C LYS A 190 0.31 -25.30 4.61
N TYR A 191 0.87 -24.31 5.26
CA TYR A 191 0.09 -23.25 5.93
C TYR A 191 -0.81 -22.49 4.94
N MET A 192 -0.27 -22.10 3.77
CA MET A 192 -1.06 -21.44 2.72
C MET A 192 -2.21 -22.32 2.21
N GLU A 193 -2.00 -23.63 2.06
CA GLU A 193 -3.06 -24.57 1.67
C GLU A 193 -4.18 -24.65 2.73
N GLU A 194 -3.83 -24.66 4.01
CA GLU A 194 -4.78 -24.63 5.12
C GLU A 194 -5.61 -23.33 5.11
N GLN A 195 -4.95 -22.19 4.92
CA GLN A 195 -5.62 -20.89 4.82
C GLN A 195 -6.49 -20.80 3.57
N ASN A 196 -6.02 -21.32 2.44
CA ASN A 196 -6.78 -21.32 1.19
C ASN A 196 -8.07 -22.14 1.28
N LYS A 197 -8.09 -23.26 2.02
CA LYS A 197 -9.31 -24.04 2.30
C LYS A 197 -10.34 -23.25 3.10
N VAL A 198 -9.89 -22.35 3.98
CA VAL A 198 -10.80 -21.52 4.80
C VAL A 198 -11.41 -20.38 3.99
N HIS A 199 -10.63 -19.77 3.11
CA HIS A 199 -11.02 -18.57 2.36
C HIS A 199 -11.54 -18.87 0.95
N GLU A 200 -11.38 -20.11 0.46
CA GLU A 200 -11.85 -20.58 -0.85
C GLU A 200 -11.34 -19.75 -2.05
N PHE A 201 -10.11 -19.22 -1.99
CA PHE A 201 -9.51 -18.54 -3.13
C PHE A 201 -9.21 -19.54 -4.26
N ASP A 202 -9.42 -19.11 -5.48
CA ASP A 202 -9.00 -19.85 -6.68
C ASP A 202 -7.50 -19.90 -6.81
N LEU A 203 -6.83 -18.85 -6.31
CA LEU A 203 -5.39 -18.69 -6.21
C LEU A 203 -5.02 -17.89 -4.98
N MET A 204 -4.10 -18.38 -4.20
CA MET A 204 -3.36 -17.60 -3.20
C MET A 204 -1.90 -17.55 -3.63
N LEU A 205 -1.40 -16.36 -3.95
CA LEU A 205 -0.04 -16.10 -4.42
C LEU A 205 0.71 -15.23 -3.41
N MET A 206 1.90 -15.67 -3.02
CA MET A 206 2.84 -14.94 -2.19
C MET A 206 4.03 -14.51 -3.02
N VAL A 207 4.29 -13.20 -3.07
CA VAL A 207 5.44 -12.58 -3.75
C VAL A 207 6.43 -12.16 -2.67
N ILE A 208 7.63 -12.72 -2.68
CA ILE A 208 8.70 -12.41 -1.74
C ILE A 208 9.84 -11.79 -2.53
N THR A 209 10.04 -10.48 -2.37
CA THR A 209 11.01 -9.69 -3.15
C THR A 209 12.22 -9.33 -2.30
N ASN A 210 13.42 -9.49 -2.87
CA ASN A 210 14.64 -9.01 -2.23
C ASN A 210 14.70 -7.48 -2.27
N VAL A 211 14.94 -6.84 -1.14
CA VAL A 211 14.99 -5.35 -1.03
C VAL A 211 16.17 -4.72 -1.78
N GLU A 212 17.21 -5.48 -2.08
CA GLU A 212 18.35 -5.02 -2.88
C GLU A 212 18.16 -5.29 -4.39
N GLY A 213 16.98 -5.73 -4.81
CA GLY A 213 16.67 -5.98 -6.21
C GLY A 213 17.34 -7.25 -6.80
N ARG A 214 17.67 -8.23 -5.94
CA ARG A 214 18.32 -9.50 -6.36
C ARG A 214 17.32 -10.55 -6.84
N GLY A 215 16.10 -10.17 -7.17
CA GLY A 215 15.05 -11.04 -7.65
C GLY A 215 13.93 -11.27 -6.65
N SER A 216 13.01 -12.16 -7.03
CA SER A 216 11.82 -12.51 -6.23
C SER A 216 11.65 -14.03 -6.16
N ARG A 217 10.94 -14.48 -5.12
CA ARG A 217 10.44 -15.85 -4.97
C ARG A 217 8.91 -15.82 -4.96
N PHE A 218 8.32 -16.86 -5.50
CA PHE A 218 6.88 -16.99 -5.61
C PHE A 218 6.44 -18.30 -4.98
N LEU A 219 5.48 -18.24 -4.06
CA LEU A 219 4.81 -19.38 -3.47
C LEU A 219 3.32 -19.25 -3.79
N TYR A 220 2.69 -20.32 -4.24
CA TYR A 220 1.28 -20.26 -4.65
C TYR A 220 0.58 -21.58 -4.43
N VAL A 221 -0.70 -21.51 -4.12
CA VAL A 221 -1.61 -22.63 -3.90
C VAL A 221 -2.97 -22.31 -4.52
N GLY A 222 -3.79 -23.32 -4.74
CA GLY A 222 -5.11 -23.20 -5.32
C GLY A 222 -5.24 -23.85 -6.69
N LYS A 223 -6.45 -23.88 -7.23
CA LYS A 223 -6.76 -24.59 -8.50
C LYS A 223 -6.10 -23.97 -9.73
N LEU A 224 -5.70 -22.69 -9.66
CA LEU A 224 -5.02 -21.98 -10.76
C LEU A 224 -3.50 -22.10 -10.72
N SER A 225 -2.92 -22.94 -9.86
CA SER A 225 -1.48 -23.08 -9.69
C SER A 225 -0.71 -23.43 -10.98
N GLN A 226 -1.32 -24.17 -11.89
CA GLN A 226 -0.68 -24.50 -13.18
C GLN A 226 -0.55 -23.28 -14.10
N PHE A 227 -1.58 -22.41 -14.13
CA PHE A 227 -1.56 -21.19 -14.94
C PHE A 227 -0.59 -20.15 -14.41
N VAL A 228 -0.42 -20.11 -13.08
CA VAL A 228 0.46 -19.13 -12.42
C VAL A 228 1.93 -19.43 -12.65
N ARG A 229 2.31 -20.70 -12.86
CA ARG A 229 3.71 -21.10 -13.06
C ARG A 229 4.38 -20.28 -14.16
N ASP A 230 3.76 -20.17 -15.32
CA ASP A 230 4.34 -19.49 -16.48
C ASP A 230 4.41 -17.98 -16.25
N VAL A 231 3.38 -17.41 -15.61
CA VAL A 231 3.34 -15.99 -15.23
C VAL A 231 4.48 -15.64 -14.28
N VAL A 232 4.68 -16.38 -13.20
CA VAL A 232 5.70 -16.05 -12.20
C VAL A 232 7.12 -16.31 -12.68
N GLU A 233 7.31 -17.26 -13.60
CA GLU A 233 8.62 -17.53 -14.18
C GLU A 233 9.16 -16.36 -15.00
N GLU A 234 8.27 -15.57 -15.64
CA GLU A 234 8.63 -14.32 -16.34
C GLU A 234 9.28 -13.28 -15.40
N PHE A 235 8.94 -13.32 -14.11
CA PHE A 235 9.36 -12.31 -13.13
C PHE A 235 10.43 -12.78 -12.14
N LYS A 236 10.81 -14.04 -12.18
CA LYS A 236 11.71 -14.68 -11.20
C LYS A 236 13.06 -13.99 -11.09
N ASP A 237 13.65 -13.61 -12.23
CA ASP A 237 14.98 -13.00 -12.33
C ASP A 237 14.90 -11.46 -12.45
N GLN A 238 13.70 -10.87 -12.40
CA GLN A 238 13.54 -9.43 -12.35
C GLN A 238 13.86 -8.93 -10.94
N GLY A 239 14.50 -7.77 -10.84
CA GLY A 239 14.87 -7.16 -9.56
C GLY A 239 13.67 -6.94 -8.66
N PHE A 240 13.02 -5.80 -8.81
CA PHE A 240 11.78 -5.49 -8.09
C PHE A 240 10.55 -5.86 -8.92
N VAL A 241 9.63 -6.60 -8.31
CA VAL A 241 8.38 -7.00 -8.96
C VAL A 241 7.21 -6.28 -8.30
N SER A 242 6.45 -5.56 -9.12
CA SER A 242 5.26 -4.84 -8.66
C SER A 242 4.01 -5.71 -8.80
N ARG A 243 3.35 -6.00 -7.68
CA ARG A 243 2.04 -6.66 -7.67
C ARG A 243 1.05 -5.94 -8.59
N LYS A 244 0.89 -4.61 -8.44
CA LYS A 244 -0.11 -3.82 -9.16
C LYS A 244 0.20 -3.63 -10.65
N LYS A 245 1.48 -3.41 -11.01
CA LYS A 245 1.85 -3.04 -12.39
C LYS A 245 2.27 -4.23 -13.25
N GLN A 246 2.68 -5.33 -12.64
CA GLN A 246 3.24 -6.48 -13.36
C GLN A 246 2.44 -7.75 -13.10
N ILE A 247 2.37 -8.22 -11.83
CA ILE A 247 1.76 -9.52 -11.52
C ILE A 247 0.27 -9.55 -11.83
N VAL A 248 -0.52 -8.64 -11.26
CA VAL A 248 -1.98 -8.65 -11.42
C VAL A 248 -2.41 -8.41 -12.86
N PRO A 249 -1.87 -7.45 -13.62
CA PRO A 249 -2.19 -7.29 -15.04
C PRO A 249 -1.82 -8.52 -15.88
N ARG A 250 -0.68 -9.17 -15.61
CA ARG A 250 -0.26 -10.36 -16.37
C ARG A 250 -1.15 -11.58 -16.05
N LEU A 251 -1.54 -11.74 -14.77
CA LEU A 251 -2.53 -12.75 -14.38
C LEU A 251 -3.88 -12.51 -15.08
N ALA A 252 -4.34 -11.26 -15.14
CA ALA A 252 -5.58 -10.92 -15.81
C ALA A 252 -5.55 -11.25 -17.32
N GLN A 253 -4.40 -11.05 -17.99
CA GLN A 253 -4.21 -11.43 -19.39
C GLN A 253 -4.23 -12.93 -19.60
N GLU A 254 -3.61 -13.70 -18.69
CA GLU A 254 -3.55 -15.17 -18.80
C GLU A 254 -4.91 -15.84 -18.53
N LEU A 255 -5.76 -15.22 -17.71
CA LEU A 255 -7.07 -15.73 -17.33
C LEU A 255 -8.21 -15.23 -18.23
N ALA A 256 -7.93 -14.34 -19.19
CA ALA A 256 -8.92 -13.79 -20.11
C ALA A 256 -9.23 -14.76 -21.25
#